data_41fdd453c2b02069f93993fe89c1ea68
#
_entry.id   41fdd453c2b02069f93993fe89c1ea68
#
_cell.length_a   1.000
_cell.length_b   1.000
_cell.length_c   1.000
_cell.angle_alpha   90.00
_cell.angle_beta   90.00
_cell.angle_gamma   90.00
#
_symmetry.space_group_name_H-M   'P 1'
#
loop_
_entity.id
_entity.type
_entity.pdbx_description
1 polymer ?
#
loop_
_entity_poly.entity_id
_entity_poly.type
_entity_poly.pdbx_seq_one_letter_code
_entity_poly.pdbx_strand_id
1 'polypeptide(L)'
;MRNCVYTNICACVHGDAIVVCHVVEEKRVKQPKNYNDMKKLLLGDEAIAQAAIDSGLSGVYAYPGTPSTEITEFIQLREEKRGDAENKICCRWATNEKTAMEGALGMSYMGKRALVCMKHVGMNVAADPFVNSAMTGVNGGLVVVAADDPSMHSSQNEQDSRFYGKFAMMPIFEPSSQQEAYDMTCAAFELSEAVKLPVLMRVTTRMAHSRAVVNITEEPRKQNDICRPEDVRRWILLPAFAKKRYVELLAQQDDLMKAAVESKYNLYRKGTAPERGVICTGIAYNYYMENAADCQERSVLKVSQYPLPVALIEKMVEDGAKEILVMEEGQPVVEEMVRAIVPSTVKVLGRLTGDLPRVGELNPDSVRKSLGMPALERLEADDIVVARPPALCQGCGHRDMYKALNEVAAEYENPRIFGDIGCYTLGALPPFQALHACVEMGASITMAKGAADAGQFPAFAVIGDSTFTHSGITGLLDCVNAKANVVIIISDNLTTGMTGGQDSAGTGKIEDICRGVGVAPEHVHVVVPLPKNMEEIKNILRQEIEYNGVSVVIPRRECIQTAKRHAKARAAAKKE
;
A
#
# COMPACT_ATOMS: atom_id res chain seq x y z
N MET A 1 -3.52 -12.76 33.47
CA MET A 1 -3.73 -11.32 33.51
C MET A 1 -5.23 -11.07 33.69
N ARG A 2 -5.61 -10.25 34.67
CA ARG A 2 -7.03 -10.01 34.99
C ARG A 2 -7.47 -8.76 34.24
N ASN A 3 -8.41 -8.91 33.30
CA ASN A 3 -9.03 -7.75 32.64
C ASN A 3 -10.27 -7.34 33.44
N CYS A 4 -10.26 -6.13 33.98
CA CYS A 4 -11.43 -5.51 34.62
C CYS A 4 -12.29 -4.83 33.56
N VAL A 5 -13.56 -5.21 33.48
CA VAL A 5 -14.57 -4.50 32.68
C VAL A 5 -15.55 -3.85 33.67
N TYR A 6 -15.67 -2.52 33.61
CA TYR A 6 -16.60 -1.77 34.43
C TYR A 6 -18.02 -1.92 33.90
N THR A 7 -18.91 -2.45 34.75
CA THR A 7 -20.36 -2.36 34.50
C THR A 7 -21.05 -2.06 35.84
N ASN A 8 -21.66 -0.90 35.92
CA ASN A 8 -22.54 -0.34 36.96
C ASN A 8 -21.88 0.50 38.07
N ILE A 9 -22.21 1.78 38.05
CA ILE A 9 -21.97 2.72 39.13
C ILE A 9 -23.24 2.73 40.01
N CYS A 10 -23.13 2.30 41.27
CA CYS A 10 -24.17 2.50 42.26
C CYS A 10 -23.75 3.62 43.19
N ALA A 11 -24.54 4.69 43.27
CA ALA A 11 -24.36 5.77 44.24
C ALA A 11 -25.31 5.55 45.40
N CYS A 12 -24.79 5.45 46.61
CA CYS A 12 -25.59 5.48 47.86
C CYS A 12 -25.31 6.78 48.58
N VAL A 13 -26.38 7.46 49.00
CA VAL A 13 -26.29 8.68 49.81
C VAL A 13 -26.47 8.29 51.29
N HIS A 14 -25.48 8.60 52.12
CA HIS A 14 -25.56 8.46 53.57
C HIS A 14 -25.02 9.75 54.21
N GLY A 15 -25.94 10.59 54.70
CA GLY A 15 -25.58 11.90 55.23
C GLY A 15 -25.09 12.89 54.16
N ASP A 16 -24.35 13.90 54.53
CA ASP A 16 -23.88 14.97 53.63
C ASP A 16 -22.65 14.59 52.74
N ALA A 17 -22.35 13.30 52.62
CA ALA A 17 -21.24 12.83 51.79
C ALA A 17 -21.70 11.81 50.72
N ILE A 18 -21.31 12.04 49.47
CA ILE A 18 -21.50 11.08 48.37
C ILE A 18 -20.30 10.13 48.38
N VAL A 19 -20.53 8.87 48.78
CA VAL A 19 -19.50 7.81 48.67
C VAL A 19 -19.76 7.03 47.40
N VAL A 20 -18.87 7.13 46.46
CA VAL A 20 -18.88 6.32 45.22
C VAL A 20 -18.19 4.99 45.51
N CYS A 21 -18.96 3.93 45.65
CA CYS A 21 -18.42 2.58 45.76
C CYS A 21 -18.26 1.97 44.37
N HIS A 22 -17.04 1.66 43.97
CA HIS A 22 -16.79 0.85 42.81
C HIS A 22 -16.95 -0.64 43.15
N VAL A 23 -18.02 -1.26 42.68
CA VAL A 23 -18.16 -2.72 42.75
C VAL A 23 -17.45 -3.32 41.53
N VAL A 24 -16.32 -3.94 41.74
CA VAL A 24 -15.60 -4.71 40.72
C VAL A 24 -16.16 -6.12 40.74
N GLU A 25 -17.01 -6.46 39.80
CA GLU A 25 -17.37 -7.86 39.53
C GLU A 25 -16.25 -8.54 38.76
N GLU A 26 -15.51 -9.43 39.39
CA GLU A 26 -14.56 -10.31 38.69
C GLU A 26 -15.33 -11.30 37.79
N LYS A 27 -15.59 -10.94 36.56
CA LYS A 27 -15.93 -11.97 35.56
C LYS A 27 -14.65 -12.71 35.19
N ARG A 28 -14.57 -13.98 35.64
CA ARG A 28 -13.56 -14.92 35.12
C ARG A 28 -13.73 -14.96 33.60
N VAL A 29 -12.80 -14.32 32.88
CA VAL A 29 -12.64 -14.54 31.44
C VAL A 29 -12.32 -16.02 31.30
N LYS A 30 -13.23 -16.78 30.71
CA LYS A 30 -12.93 -18.15 30.31
C LYS A 30 -11.68 -18.09 29.45
N GLN A 31 -10.64 -18.84 29.82
CA GLN A 31 -9.52 -19.04 28.92
C GLN A 31 -10.09 -19.48 27.58
N PRO A 32 -9.58 -18.94 26.45
CA PRO A 32 -10.03 -19.38 25.14
C PRO A 32 -9.90 -20.92 25.09
N LYS A 33 -10.97 -21.59 24.70
CA LYS A 33 -10.99 -23.02 24.41
C LYS A 33 -9.83 -23.30 23.46
N ASN A 34 -9.19 -24.46 23.61
CA ASN A 34 -8.20 -24.97 22.67
C ASN A 34 -8.71 -24.70 21.25
N TYR A 35 -8.04 -23.78 20.54
CA TYR A 35 -8.26 -23.58 19.13
C TYR A 35 -7.79 -24.88 18.46
N ASN A 36 -8.69 -25.60 17.81
CA ASN A 36 -8.29 -26.51 16.76
C ASN A 36 -7.78 -25.62 15.63
N ASP A 37 -6.49 -25.42 15.57
CA ASP A 37 -5.85 -24.53 14.60
C ASP A 37 -5.81 -25.22 13.25
N MET A 38 -6.63 -24.75 12.32
CA MET A 38 -6.50 -25.17 10.92
C MET A 38 -5.23 -24.52 10.34
N LYS A 39 -4.32 -25.33 9.82
CA LYS A 39 -3.06 -24.87 9.23
C LYS A 39 -3.22 -24.64 7.74
N LYS A 40 -2.78 -23.47 7.27
CA LYS A 40 -2.72 -23.13 5.84
C LYS A 40 -1.33 -22.63 5.46
N LEU A 41 -0.87 -22.99 4.27
CA LEU A 41 0.33 -22.40 3.68
C LEU A 41 -0.08 -21.13 2.93
N LEU A 42 0.28 -19.96 3.46
CA LEU A 42 -0.17 -18.67 2.97
C LEU A 42 1.03 -17.74 2.67
N LEU A 43 0.87 -16.89 1.66
CA LEU A 43 1.69 -15.67 1.52
C LEU A 43 1.38 -14.71 2.68
N GLY A 44 2.24 -13.72 2.93
CA GLY A 44 1.93 -12.65 3.86
C GLY A 44 0.64 -11.92 3.50
N ASP A 45 0.45 -11.61 2.24
CA ASP A 45 -0.77 -11.00 1.71
C ASP A 45 -2.00 -11.90 1.89
N GLU A 46 -1.87 -13.20 1.60
CA GLU A 46 -2.95 -14.17 1.80
C GLU A 46 -3.29 -14.34 3.29
N ALA A 47 -2.31 -14.21 4.19
CA ALA A 47 -2.52 -14.25 5.64
C ALA A 47 -3.31 -13.03 6.13
N ILE A 48 -2.98 -11.82 5.65
CA ILE A 48 -3.74 -10.59 5.92
C ILE A 48 -5.18 -10.73 5.41
N ALA A 49 -5.35 -11.21 4.18
CA ALA A 49 -6.66 -11.40 3.56
C ALA A 49 -7.52 -12.41 4.34
N GLN A 50 -6.94 -13.55 4.71
CA GLN A 50 -7.62 -14.59 5.51
C GLN A 50 -8.03 -14.03 6.88
N ALA A 51 -7.13 -13.32 7.56
CA ALA A 51 -7.39 -12.72 8.87
C ALA A 51 -8.50 -11.66 8.81
N ALA A 52 -8.52 -10.84 7.76
CA ALA A 52 -9.59 -9.86 7.56
C ALA A 52 -10.95 -10.55 7.38
N ILE A 53 -11.00 -11.62 6.59
CA ILE A 53 -12.20 -12.45 6.42
C ILE A 53 -12.66 -13.03 7.77
N ASP A 54 -11.73 -13.63 8.51
CA ASP A 54 -12.01 -14.26 9.80
C ASP A 54 -12.40 -13.23 10.87
N SER A 55 -12.02 -11.96 10.67
CA SER A 55 -12.42 -10.83 11.50
C SER A 55 -13.77 -10.22 11.14
N GLY A 56 -14.56 -10.81 10.25
CA GLY A 56 -15.89 -10.32 9.87
C GLY A 56 -15.83 -9.10 8.94
N LEU A 57 -14.91 -9.10 8.00
CA LEU A 57 -14.79 -8.08 6.96
C LEU A 57 -16.07 -7.93 6.15
N SER A 58 -16.49 -6.69 5.89
CA SER A 58 -17.64 -6.37 5.04
C SER A 58 -17.26 -5.84 3.66
N GLY A 59 -16.08 -5.25 3.52
CA GLY A 59 -15.60 -4.80 2.22
C GLY A 59 -14.09 -4.61 2.15
N VAL A 60 -13.51 -4.90 0.98
CA VAL A 60 -12.13 -4.60 0.62
C VAL A 60 -12.10 -3.67 -0.59
N TYR A 61 -11.29 -2.65 -0.50
CA TYR A 61 -11.11 -1.61 -1.50
C TYR A 61 -9.63 -1.48 -1.84
N ALA A 62 -9.29 -1.50 -3.10
CA ALA A 62 -7.90 -1.42 -3.55
C ALA A 62 -7.82 -0.87 -4.98
N TYR A 63 -6.67 -0.30 -5.31
CA TYR A 63 -6.20 -0.18 -6.68
C TYR A 63 -5.04 -1.19 -6.88
N PRO A 64 -4.96 -1.87 -8.04
CA PRO A 64 -3.93 -2.89 -8.24
C PRO A 64 -2.52 -2.30 -8.15
N GLY A 65 -1.69 -2.81 -7.22
CA GLY A 65 -0.32 -2.34 -7.01
C GLY A 65 0.53 -3.38 -6.27
N THR A 66 1.48 -4.00 -6.97
CA THR A 66 2.45 -4.93 -6.36
C THR A 66 3.35 -4.19 -5.37
N PRO A 67 3.49 -4.67 -4.09
CA PRO A 67 3.23 -6.02 -3.62
C PRO A 67 1.95 -6.19 -2.76
N SER A 68 0.83 -5.51 -2.98
CA SER A 68 -0.40 -5.60 -2.18
C SER A 68 -1.60 -6.20 -2.93
N THR A 69 -1.44 -6.50 -4.22
CA THR A 69 -2.54 -6.93 -5.10
C THR A 69 -3.17 -8.24 -4.64
N GLU A 70 -2.36 -9.17 -4.17
CA GLU A 70 -2.74 -10.53 -3.78
C GLU A 70 -3.72 -10.55 -2.60
N ILE A 71 -3.72 -9.52 -1.74
CA ILE A 71 -4.69 -9.41 -0.63
C ILE A 71 -6.13 -9.36 -1.18
N THR A 72 -6.38 -8.45 -2.12
CA THR A 72 -7.70 -8.28 -2.70
C THR A 72 -8.09 -9.45 -3.61
N GLU A 73 -7.15 -9.95 -4.42
CA GLU A 73 -7.39 -11.11 -5.29
C GLU A 73 -7.79 -12.36 -4.48
N PHE A 74 -7.13 -12.63 -3.36
CA PHE A 74 -7.47 -13.74 -2.49
C PHE A 74 -8.93 -13.66 -1.99
N ILE A 75 -9.37 -12.47 -1.58
CA ILE A 75 -10.74 -12.24 -1.11
C ILE A 75 -11.73 -12.39 -2.27
N GLN A 76 -11.43 -11.82 -3.46
CA GLN A 76 -12.26 -11.93 -4.65
C GLN A 76 -12.47 -13.39 -5.06
N LEU A 77 -11.38 -14.15 -5.20
CA LEU A 77 -11.43 -15.58 -5.56
C LEU A 77 -12.26 -16.42 -4.57
N ARG A 78 -12.24 -16.06 -3.28
CA ARG A 78 -13.08 -16.69 -2.27
C ARG A 78 -14.56 -16.33 -2.46
N GLU A 79 -14.87 -15.06 -2.66
CA GLU A 79 -16.26 -14.60 -2.82
C GLU A 79 -16.88 -15.08 -4.13
N GLU A 80 -16.11 -15.22 -5.20
CA GLU A 80 -16.55 -15.87 -6.44
C GLU A 80 -16.98 -17.32 -6.22
N LYS A 81 -16.22 -18.08 -5.43
CA LYS A 81 -16.57 -19.49 -5.07
C LYS A 81 -17.81 -19.59 -4.19
N ARG A 82 -18.12 -18.55 -3.40
CA ARG A 82 -19.32 -18.52 -2.55
C ARG A 82 -20.62 -18.23 -3.34
N GLY A 83 -20.51 -17.74 -4.57
CA GLY A 83 -21.68 -17.40 -5.39
C GLY A 83 -22.57 -16.33 -4.72
N ASP A 84 -23.87 -16.57 -4.65
CA ASP A 84 -24.87 -15.64 -4.09
C ASP A 84 -25.12 -15.84 -2.59
N ALA A 85 -24.14 -16.27 -1.83
CA ALA A 85 -24.24 -16.46 -0.38
C ALA A 85 -24.60 -15.14 0.34
N GLU A 86 -25.35 -15.26 1.44
CA GLU A 86 -25.61 -14.14 2.36
C GLU A 86 -24.32 -13.57 2.96
N ASN A 87 -24.32 -12.28 3.29
CA ASN A 87 -23.19 -11.57 3.89
C ASN A 87 -21.92 -11.62 3.03
N LYS A 88 -22.07 -11.45 1.72
CA LYS A 88 -20.95 -11.37 0.78
C LYS A 88 -20.08 -10.16 1.10
N ILE A 89 -18.76 -10.36 1.01
CA ILE A 89 -17.80 -9.26 1.15
C ILE A 89 -17.81 -8.44 -0.14
N CYS A 90 -17.95 -7.12 -0.02
CA CYS A 90 -17.84 -6.22 -1.16
C CYS A 90 -16.37 -6.15 -1.61
N CYS A 91 -16.05 -6.73 -2.76
CA CYS A 91 -14.69 -6.77 -3.32
C CYS A 91 -14.68 -6.12 -4.69
N ARG A 92 -14.10 -4.94 -4.82
CA ARG A 92 -14.00 -4.23 -6.11
C ARG A 92 -12.70 -3.47 -6.21
N TRP A 93 -12.12 -3.49 -7.40
CA TRP A 93 -11.04 -2.58 -7.74
C TRP A 93 -11.60 -1.17 -7.91
N ALA A 94 -11.00 -0.23 -7.18
CA ALA A 94 -11.31 1.20 -7.31
C ALA A 94 -10.58 1.79 -8.53
N THR A 95 -10.97 2.99 -8.93
CA THR A 95 -10.28 3.70 -10.03
C THR A 95 -8.91 4.23 -9.61
N ASN A 96 -8.74 4.56 -8.32
CA ASN A 96 -7.46 4.89 -7.69
C ASN A 96 -7.52 4.66 -6.17
N GLU A 97 -6.41 4.85 -5.48
CA GLU A 97 -6.29 4.64 -4.04
C GLU A 97 -7.06 5.66 -3.21
N LYS A 98 -7.21 6.90 -3.72
CA LYS A 98 -8.04 7.92 -3.07
C LYS A 98 -9.50 7.45 -2.98
N THR A 99 -10.08 7.01 -4.10
CA THR A 99 -11.46 6.52 -4.13
C THR A 99 -11.62 5.21 -3.36
N ALA A 100 -10.59 4.36 -3.30
CA ALA A 100 -10.56 3.17 -2.47
C ALA A 100 -10.67 3.53 -0.98
N MET A 101 -9.84 4.47 -0.51
CA MET A 101 -9.84 4.94 0.89
C MET A 101 -11.16 5.60 1.26
N GLU A 102 -11.71 6.45 0.40
CA GLU A 102 -13.00 7.11 0.60
C GLU A 102 -14.16 6.10 0.70
N GLY A 103 -14.18 5.09 -0.17
CA GLY A 103 -15.18 4.03 -0.15
C GLY A 103 -15.13 3.20 1.15
N ALA A 104 -13.94 2.83 1.59
CA ALA A 104 -13.74 2.11 2.84
C ALA A 104 -14.11 2.95 4.07
N LEU A 105 -13.80 4.24 4.06
CA LEU A 105 -14.16 5.17 5.13
C LEU A 105 -15.69 5.29 5.23
N GLY A 106 -16.39 5.42 4.09
CA GLY A 106 -17.84 5.43 4.05
C GLY A 106 -18.46 4.14 4.62
N MET A 107 -17.88 2.98 4.33
CA MET A 107 -18.31 1.69 4.90
C MET A 107 -18.08 1.64 6.42
N SER A 108 -16.92 2.10 6.88
CA SER A 108 -16.59 2.17 8.30
C SER A 108 -17.53 3.10 9.05
N TYR A 109 -17.93 4.23 8.49
CA TYR A 109 -18.90 5.14 9.09
C TYR A 109 -20.26 4.46 9.37
N MET A 110 -20.61 3.47 8.58
CA MET A 110 -21.83 2.67 8.80
C MET A 110 -21.64 1.53 9.82
N GLY A 111 -20.54 1.48 10.54
CA GLY A 111 -20.27 0.47 11.57
C GLY A 111 -19.68 -0.83 11.04
N LYS A 112 -19.45 -0.95 9.73
CA LYS A 112 -18.93 -2.14 9.08
C LYS A 112 -17.39 -2.14 9.08
N ARG A 113 -16.77 -3.34 9.15
CA ARG A 113 -15.31 -3.48 9.00
C ARG A 113 -14.91 -3.37 7.54
N ALA A 114 -13.93 -2.52 7.26
CA ALA A 114 -13.40 -2.30 5.92
C ALA A 114 -11.86 -2.45 5.90
N LEU A 115 -11.36 -2.96 4.78
CA LEU A 115 -9.93 -3.10 4.49
C LEU A 115 -9.60 -2.27 3.26
N VAL A 116 -8.50 -1.52 3.32
CA VAL A 116 -7.92 -0.83 2.15
C VAL A 116 -6.53 -1.39 1.92
N CYS A 117 -6.21 -1.72 0.67
CA CYS A 117 -4.91 -2.26 0.31
C CYS A 117 -4.29 -1.42 -0.81
N MET A 118 -3.03 -1.04 -0.62
CA MET A 118 -2.29 -0.27 -1.61
C MET A 118 -0.78 -0.45 -1.48
N LYS A 119 -0.09 -0.21 -2.57
CA LYS A 119 1.35 -0.03 -2.60
C LYS A 119 1.74 1.30 -1.91
N HIS A 120 2.98 1.42 -1.45
CA HIS A 120 3.44 2.65 -0.77
C HIS A 120 3.22 3.93 -1.59
N VAL A 121 3.39 3.89 -2.92
CA VAL A 121 3.11 5.06 -3.77
C VAL A 121 1.62 5.40 -3.84
N GLY A 122 0.74 4.41 -3.62
CA GLY A 122 -0.70 4.63 -3.49
C GLY A 122 -1.06 5.43 -2.23
N MET A 123 -0.24 5.36 -1.17
CA MET A 123 -0.39 6.23 0.01
C MET A 123 -0.29 7.72 -0.35
N ASN A 124 0.52 8.08 -1.36
CA ASN A 124 0.60 9.46 -1.83
C ASN A 124 -0.74 9.92 -2.44
N VAL A 125 -1.40 9.04 -3.18
CA VAL A 125 -2.71 9.30 -3.82
C VAL A 125 -3.82 9.34 -2.78
N ALA A 126 -3.77 8.45 -1.78
CA ALA A 126 -4.75 8.36 -0.71
C ALA A 126 -4.45 9.28 0.50
N ALA A 127 -3.38 10.09 0.45
CA ALA A 127 -2.90 10.85 1.61
C ALA A 127 -3.96 11.76 2.22
N ASP A 128 -4.74 12.47 1.41
CA ASP A 128 -5.77 13.38 1.90
C ASP A 128 -6.87 12.66 2.69
N PRO A 129 -7.61 11.68 2.15
CA PRO A 129 -8.60 10.96 2.94
C PRO A 129 -7.96 10.14 4.07
N PHE A 130 -6.72 9.65 3.94
CA PHE A 130 -6.02 8.94 5.01
C PHE A 130 -5.76 9.85 6.22
N VAL A 131 -5.14 11.01 6.03
CA VAL A 131 -4.83 11.95 7.11
C VAL A 131 -6.11 12.49 7.74
N ASN A 132 -7.11 12.86 6.93
CA ASN A 132 -8.38 13.36 7.43
C ASN A 132 -9.17 12.30 8.19
N SER A 133 -8.98 11.01 7.90
CA SER A 133 -9.65 9.93 8.63
C SER A 133 -9.18 9.81 10.10
N ALA A 134 -7.98 10.26 10.45
CA ALA A 134 -7.55 10.42 11.85
C ALA A 134 -8.36 11.49 12.59
N MET A 135 -8.66 12.58 11.88
CA MET A 135 -9.45 13.69 12.44
C MET A 135 -10.93 13.32 12.62
N THR A 136 -11.53 12.65 11.64
CA THR A 136 -12.93 12.22 11.72
C THR A 136 -13.11 11.03 12.66
N GLY A 137 -12.08 10.20 12.75
CA GLY A 137 -12.19 8.89 13.36
C GLY A 137 -13.01 7.93 12.50
N VAL A 138 -13.25 6.74 13.02
CA VAL A 138 -14.01 5.65 12.41
C VAL A 138 -15.14 5.15 13.31
N ASN A 139 -16.05 4.36 12.76
CA ASN A 139 -17.13 3.72 13.54
C ASN A 139 -16.94 2.20 13.57
N GLY A 140 -16.99 1.53 12.42
CA GLY A 140 -16.50 0.16 12.29
C GLY A 140 -15.00 0.14 12.03
N GLY A 141 -14.35 -0.97 12.32
CA GLY A 141 -12.90 -1.11 12.18
C GLY A 141 -12.43 -0.85 10.75
N LEU A 142 -11.41 0.01 10.61
CA LEU A 142 -10.76 0.32 9.34
C LEU A 142 -9.27 0.02 9.43
N VAL A 143 -8.82 -0.92 8.60
CA VAL A 143 -7.39 -1.25 8.46
C VAL A 143 -6.92 -0.82 7.08
N VAL A 144 -5.80 -0.10 7.04
CA VAL A 144 -5.14 0.36 5.82
C VAL A 144 -3.82 -0.38 5.68
N VAL A 145 -3.71 -1.25 4.69
CA VAL A 145 -2.48 -1.99 4.40
C VAL A 145 -1.67 -1.23 3.37
N ALA A 146 -0.47 -0.81 3.75
CA ALA A 146 0.52 -0.21 2.85
C ALA A 146 1.68 -1.19 2.66
N ALA A 147 1.92 -1.59 1.42
CA ALA A 147 3.01 -2.49 1.06
C ALA A 147 4.18 -1.69 0.49
N ASP A 148 5.24 -1.57 1.30
CA ASP A 148 6.48 -0.92 0.92
C ASP A 148 7.34 -1.84 0.06
N ASP A 149 8.12 -1.26 -0.86
CA ASP A 149 8.98 -1.98 -1.78
C ASP A 149 10.45 -1.53 -1.66
N PRO A 150 11.12 -1.91 -0.54
CA PRO A 150 12.56 -1.68 -0.40
C PRO A 150 13.31 -2.32 -1.57
N SER A 151 14.39 -1.69 -2.04
CA SER A 151 15.11 -2.05 -3.27
C SER A 151 14.36 -1.77 -4.57
N MET A 152 13.16 -1.21 -4.55
CA MET A 152 12.43 -0.81 -5.77
C MET A 152 12.29 -1.96 -6.80
N HIS A 153 11.92 -3.16 -6.35
CA HIS A 153 11.77 -4.32 -7.25
C HIS A 153 10.73 -4.07 -8.35
N SER A 154 9.69 -3.28 -8.05
CA SER A 154 8.65 -2.90 -9.01
C SER A 154 8.18 -1.44 -8.83
N SER A 155 9.01 -0.57 -8.25
CA SER A 155 8.63 0.79 -7.87
C SER A 155 9.56 1.84 -8.45
N GLN A 156 9.04 3.06 -8.66
CA GLN A 156 9.81 4.21 -9.15
C GLN A 156 10.61 4.93 -8.05
N ASN A 157 10.37 4.64 -6.78
CA ASN A 157 11.12 5.17 -5.65
C ASN A 157 11.05 4.22 -4.44
N GLU A 158 11.83 4.52 -3.41
CA GLU A 158 11.80 3.83 -2.12
C GLU A 158 11.19 4.78 -1.08
N GLN A 159 9.99 4.44 -0.59
CA GLN A 159 9.26 5.19 0.43
C GLN A 159 9.06 4.33 1.67
N ASP A 160 8.69 4.98 2.78
CA ASP A 160 8.38 4.33 4.04
C ASP A 160 7.03 4.80 4.57
N SER A 161 6.07 3.91 4.56
CA SER A 161 4.68 4.21 4.94
C SER A 161 4.51 4.57 6.41
N ARG A 162 5.50 4.26 7.28
CA ARG A 162 5.48 4.65 8.69
C ARG A 162 5.44 6.17 8.88
N PHE A 163 6.00 6.95 7.94
CA PHE A 163 5.89 8.41 7.98
C PHE A 163 4.43 8.88 7.89
N TYR A 164 3.60 8.23 7.07
CA TYR A 164 2.17 8.56 6.99
C TYR A 164 1.44 8.29 8.30
N GLY A 165 1.66 7.12 8.90
CA GLY A 165 1.06 6.79 10.18
C GLY A 165 1.51 7.73 11.31
N LYS A 166 2.81 8.07 11.36
CA LYS A 166 3.36 9.04 12.31
C LYS A 166 2.78 10.45 12.07
N PHE A 167 2.72 10.91 10.82
CA PHE A 167 2.16 12.21 10.46
C PHE A 167 0.68 12.32 10.81
N ALA A 168 -0.10 11.27 10.54
CA ALA A 168 -1.51 11.21 10.87
C ALA A 168 -1.79 10.88 12.34
N MET A 169 -0.77 10.59 13.14
CA MET A 169 -0.88 10.20 14.57
C MET A 169 -1.76 8.96 14.79
N MET A 170 -1.67 8.00 13.87
CA MET A 170 -2.41 6.74 13.90
C MET A 170 -1.56 5.60 14.46
N PRO A 171 -2.17 4.56 15.05
CA PRO A 171 -1.46 3.33 15.38
C PRO A 171 -1.00 2.63 14.10
N ILE A 172 0.23 2.07 14.16
CA ILE A 172 0.83 1.31 13.05
C ILE A 172 1.14 -0.10 13.55
N PHE A 173 0.87 -1.10 12.73
CA PHE A 173 1.34 -2.47 12.90
C PHE A 173 2.35 -2.83 11.80
N GLU A 174 3.43 -3.50 12.19
CA GLU A 174 4.51 -3.94 11.30
C GLU A 174 4.89 -5.40 11.64
N PRO A 175 4.21 -6.40 11.01
CA PRO A 175 4.45 -7.81 11.31
C PRO A 175 5.81 -8.28 10.82
N SER A 176 6.42 -9.22 11.55
CA SER A 176 7.68 -9.86 11.18
C SER A 176 7.51 -11.22 10.50
N SER A 177 6.34 -11.82 10.57
CA SER A 177 6.03 -13.13 9.99
C SER A 177 4.60 -13.22 9.49
N GLN A 178 4.30 -14.25 8.68
CA GLN A 178 2.96 -14.52 8.17
C GLN A 178 1.96 -14.80 9.28
N GLN A 179 2.38 -15.48 10.36
CA GLN A 179 1.52 -15.67 11.52
C GLN A 179 1.21 -14.33 12.20
N GLU A 180 2.21 -13.46 12.36
CA GLU A 180 1.95 -12.12 12.90
C GLU A 180 1.10 -11.26 11.97
N ALA A 181 1.27 -11.37 10.66
CA ALA A 181 0.41 -10.68 9.70
C ALA A 181 -1.05 -11.07 9.89
N TYR A 182 -1.33 -12.35 10.12
CA TYR A 182 -2.66 -12.85 10.46
C TYR A 182 -3.15 -12.30 11.81
N ASP A 183 -2.38 -12.53 12.88
CA ASP A 183 -2.77 -12.18 14.25
C ASP A 183 -2.94 -10.68 14.44
N MET A 184 -2.04 -9.90 13.84
CA MET A 184 -2.07 -8.44 13.90
C MET A 184 -3.21 -7.85 13.06
N THR A 185 -3.59 -8.46 11.95
CA THR A 185 -4.76 -8.01 11.18
C THR A 185 -6.03 -8.16 12.01
N CYS A 186 -6.20 -9.28 12.70
CA CYS A 186 -7.31 -9.45 13.64
C CYS A 186 -7.27 -8.39 14.75
N ALA A 187 -6.10 -8.18 15.36
CA ALA A 187 -5.91 -7.20 16.42
C ALA A 187 -6.09 -5.75 15.92
N ALA A 188 -5.74 -5.45 14.67
CA ALA A 188 -5.89 -4.13 14.07
C ALA A 188 -7.36 -3.72 13.95
N PHE A 189 -8.26 -4.62 13.56
CA PHE A 189 -9.69 -4.35 13.54
C PHE A 189 -10.25 -4.10 14.94
N GLU A 190 -9.84 -4.90 15.93
CA GLU A 190 -10.25 -4.72 17.33
C GLU A 190 -9.72 -3.37 17.89
N LEU A 191 -8.45 -3.06 17.63
CA LEU A 191 -7.86 -1.79 18.07
C LEU A 191 -8.55 -0.61 17.40
N SER A 192 -8.78 -0.67 16.08
CA SER A 192 -9.46 0.40 15.33
C SER A 192 -10.84 0.71 15.91
N GLU A 193 -11.62 -0.32 16.23
CA GLU A 193 -12.94 -0.16 16.85
C GLU A 193 -12.86 0.40 18.29
N ALA A 194 -11.83 0.00 19.04
CA ALA A 194 -11.64 0.44 20.42
C ALA A 194 -11.21 1.91 20.51
N VAL A 195 -10.23 2.32 19.71
CA VAL A 195 -9.68 3.69 19.74
C VAL A 195 -10.39 4.65 18.78
N LYS A 196 -11.29 4.14 17.93
CA LYS A 196 -12.01 4.91 16.90
C LYS A 196 -11.10 5.62 15.90
N LEU A 197 -9.96 5.03 15.59
CA LEU A 197 -9.01 5.48 14.56
C LEU A 197 -8.76 4.37 13.54
N PRO A 198 -8.44 4.69 12.29
CA PRO A 198 -7.88 3.71 11.38
C PRO A 198 -6.57 3.15 11.94
N VAL A 199 -6.22 1.93 11.56
CA VAL A 199 -4.92 1.33 11.85
C VAL A 199 -4.16 1.15 10.55
N LEU A 200 -2.94 1.68 10.47
CA LEU A 200 -2.02 1.42 9.37
C LEU A 200 -1.30 0.09 9.62
N MET A 201 -1.35 -0.82 8.66
CA MET A 201 -0.51 -2.01 8.63
C MET A 201 0.54 -1.87 7.55
N ARG A 202 1.81 -1.83 7.95
CA ARG A 202 2.93 -1.76 7.03
C ARG A 202 3.50 -3.16 6.80
N VAL A 203 3.64 -3.55 5.55
CA VAL A 203 4.38 -4.76 5.14
C VAL A 203 5.42 -4.40 4.08
N THR A 204 6.43 -5.24 3.91
CA THR A 204 7.43 -5.08 2.83
C THR A 204 7.29 -6.20 1.82
N THR A 205 7.84 -6.02 0.61
CA THR A 205 7.74 -6.97 -0.51
C THR A 205 8.05 -8.41 -0.09
N ARG A 206 9.12 -8.61 0.68
CA ARG A 206 9.52 -9.94 1.11
C ARG A 206 8.51 -10.55 2.10
N MET A 207 7.98 -9.73 3.02
CA MET A 207 6.94 -10.16 3.95
C MET A 207 5.65 -10.52 3.20
N ALA A 208 5.23 -9.68 2.24
CA ALA A 208 4.03 -9.87 1.43
C ALA A 208 4.09 -11.19 0.61
N HIS A 209 5.22 -11.45 -0.06
CA HIS A 209 5.35 -12.52 -1.05
C HIS A 209 6.07 -13.79 -0.57
N SER A 210 6.57 -13.85 0.66
CA SER A 210 7.07 -15.11 1.23
C SER A 210 5.95 -15.94 1.86
N ARG A 211 6.11 -17.27 1.88
CA ARG A 211 5.12 -18.21 2.38
C ARG A 211 5.53 -18.86 3.68
N ALA A 212 4.57 -19.03 4.58
CA ALA A 212 4.73 -19.85 5.76
C ALA A 212 3.43 -20.56 6.12
N VAL A 213 3.52 -21.53 7.00
CA VAL A 213 2.35 -22.18 7.60
C VAL A 213 1.77 -21.24 8.65
N VAL A 214 0.49 -20.90 8.50
CA VAL A 214 -0.26 -20.01 9.38
C VAL A 214 -1.39 -20.80 10.03
N ASN A 215 -1.50 -20.68 11.35
CA ASN A 215 -2.63 -21.19 12.12
C ASN A 215 -3.77 -20.18 12.01
N ILE A 216 -4.92 -20.61 11.53
CA ILE A 216 -6.10 -19.77 11.36
C ILE A 216 -7.25 -20.25 12.24
N THR A 217 -8.23 -19.38 12.52
CA THR A 217 -9.42 -19.78 13.30
C THR A 217 -10.37 -20.62 12.47
N GLU A 218 -11.00 -21.61 13.13
CA GLU A 218 -12.13 -22.37 12.56
C GLU A 218 -13.47 -21.62 12.73
N GLU A 219 -13.53 -20.65 13.63
CA GLU A 219 -14.74 -19.89 13.95
C GLU A 219 -14.57 -18.40 13.56
N PRO A 220 -14.76 -18.04 12.27
CA PRO A 220 -14.66 -16.66 11.86
C PRO A 220 -15.76 -15.80 12.51
N ARG A 221 -15.41 -14.58 12.84
CA ARG A 221 -16.34 -13.60 13.41
C ARG A 221 -17.41 -13.21 12.36
N LYS A 222 -18.63 -13.00 12.79
CA LYS A 222 -19.70 -12.45 11.95
C LYS A 222 -19.41 -10.98 11.62
N GLN A 223 -19.89 -10.55 10.46
CA GLN A 223 -19.87 -9.14 10.09
C GLN A 223 -20.69 -8.31 11.10
N ASN A 224 -20.23 -7.10 11.37
CA ASN A 224 -20.98 -6.14 12.16
C ASN A 224 -22.34 -5.83 11.52
N ASP A 225 -23.34 -5.51 12.32
CA ASP A 225 -24.57 -4.90 11.82
C ASP A 225 -24.34 -3.43 11.46
N ILE A 226 -25.24 -2.86 10.65
CA ILE A 226 -25.20 -1.42 10.34
C ILE A 226 -25.50 -0.66 11.65
N CYS A 227 -24.54 0.17 12.03
CA CYS A 227 -24.65 1.05 13.19
C CYS A 227 -24.39 2.48 12.75
N ARG A 228 -25.35 3.37 12.99
CA ARG A 228 -25.24 4.80 12.71
C ARG A 228 -24.80 5.51 13.99
N PRO A 229 -23.92 6.51 13.90
CA PRO A 229 -23.51 7.27 15.06
C PRO A 229 -24.64 8.18 15.54
N GLU A 230 -24.67 8.43 16.83
CA GLU A 230 -25.60 9.41 17.43
C GLU A 230 -25.25 10.84 17.03
N ASP A 231 -23.95 11.19 17.03
CA ASP A 231 -23.46 12.50 16.58
C ASP A 231 -23.18 12.51 15.07
N VAL A 232 -24.16 12.94 14.30
CA VAL A 232 -24.06 13.07 12.83
C VAL A 232 -23.02 14.12 12.38
N ARG A 233 -22.52 15.01 13.28
CA ARG A 233 -21.52 16.05 12.96
C ARG A 233 -20.10 15.55 13.17
N ARG A 234 -19.92 14.36 13.75
CA ARG A 234 -18.59 13.83 14.07
C ARG A 234 -17.66 13.83 12.86
N TRP A 235 -18.18 13.52 11.67
CA TRP A 235 -17.40 13.36 10.43
C TRP A 235 -17.37 14.62 9.56
N ILE A 236 -17.80 15.78 10.09
CA ILE A 236 -17.78 17.05 9.38
C ILE A 236 -16.55 17.86 9.82
N LEU A 237 -15.61 18.07 8.90
CA LEU A 237 -14.36 18.79 9.16
C LEU A 237 -14.48 20.28 8.81
N LEU A 238 -15.53 20.95 9.29
CA LEU A 238 -15.52 22.42 9.35
C LEU A 238 -14.52 22.90 10.41
N PRO A 239 -13.88 24.06 10.24
CA PRO A 239 -12.82 24.52 11.15
C PRO A 239 -13.18 24.46 12.64
N ALA A 240 -14.43 24.80 13.01
CA ALA A 240 -14.89 24.75 14.39
C ALA A 240 -14.94 23.32 14.96
N PHE A 241 -15.32 22.34 14.13
CA PHE A 241 -15.36 20.93 14.51
C PHE A 241 -13.97 20.30 14.45
N ALA A 242 -13.20 20.61 13.42
CA ALA A 242 -11.85 20.10 13.23
C ALA A 242 -10.93 20.45 14.40
N LYS A 243 -10.98 21.70 14.91
CA LYS A 243 -10.20 22.11 16.10
C LYS A 243 -10.50 21.22 17.31
N LYS A 244 -11.76 20.88 17.54
CA LYS A 244 -12.15 19.99 18.64
C LYS A 244 -11.62 18.58 18.42
N ARG A 245 -11.78 18.03 17.20
CA ARG A 245 -11.28 16.69 16.85
C ARG A 245 -9.77 16.57 16.98
N TYR A 246 -9.04 17.63 16.63
CA TYR A 246 -7.59 17.64 16.79
C TYR A 246 -7.15 17.54 18.25
N VAL A 247 -7.84 18.24 19.15
CA VAL A 247 -7.58 18.13 20.60
C VAL A 247 -7.89 16.72 21.10
N GLU A 248 -8.99 16.11 20.65
CA GLU A 248 -9.33 14.72 20.96
C GLU A 248 -8.24 13.74 20.47
N LEU A 249 -7.76 13.91 19.24
CA LEU A 249 -6.70 13.09 18.65
C LEU A 249 -5.38 13.21 19.43
N LEU A 250 -5.02 14.43 19.85
CA LEU A 250 -3.83 14.65 20.69
C LEU A 250 -3.97 13.98 22.06
N ALA A 251 -5.14 14.06 22.69
CA ALA A 251 -5.39 13.44 24.00
C ALA A 251 -5.30 11.90 23.95
N GLN A 252 -5.56 11.28 22.78
CA GLN A 252 -5.46 9.82 22.60
C GLN A 252 -4.01 9.32 22.48
N GLN A 253 -3.04 10.20 22.24
CA GLN A 253 -1.67 9.76 21.95
C GLN A 253 -1.02 9.05 23.15
N ASP A 254 -1.29 9.48 24.37
CA ASP A 254 -0.77 8.83 25.58
C ASP A 254 -1.34 7.42 25.75
N ASP A 255 -2.63 7.21 25.45
CA ASP A 255 -3.28 5.89 25.50
C ASP A 255 -2.71 4.97 24.41
N LEU A 256 -2.46 5.49 23.20
CA LEU A 256 -1.83 4.73 22.13
C LEU A 256 -0.38 4.34 22.47
N MET A 257 0.37 5.25 23.09
CA MET A 257 1.73 4.96 23.58
C MET A 257 1.72 3.85 24.63
N LYS A 258 0.81 3.95 25.60
CA LYS A 258 0.63 2.92 26.64
C LYS A 258 0.25 1.56 26.02
N ALA A 259 -0.69 1.56 25.07
CA ALA A 259 -1.08 0.35 24.36
C ALA A 259 0.09 -0.28 23.59
N ALA A 260 0.99 0.53 23.02
CA ALA A 260 2.19 0.04 22.36
C ALA A 260 3.20 -0.57 23.36
N VAL A 261 3.38 0.04 24.53
CA VAL A 261 4.26 -0.50 25.59
C VAL A 261 3.72 -1.82 26.15
N GLU A 262 2.41 -1.95 26.31
CA GLU A 262 1.74 -3.16 26.82
C GLU A 262 1.48 -4.22 25.73
N SER A 263 1.80 -3.93 24.48
CA SER A 263 1.54 -4.81 23.35
C SER A 263 2.30 -6.13 23.44
N LYS A 264 1.59 -7.23 23.23
CA LYS A 264 2.21 -8.57 23.13
C LYS A 264 3.13 -8.71 21.88
N TYR A 265 3.06 -7.76 20.94
CA TYR A 265 3.86 -7.75 19.72
C TYR A 265 5.17 -6.98 19.88
N ASN A 266 5.27 -6.11 20.91
CA ASN A 266 6.48 -5.41 21.28
C ASN A 266 7.17 -6.20 22.40
N LEU A 267 8.30 -6.83 22.07
CA LEU A 267 8.95 -7.79 22.98
C LEU A 267 10.33 -7.28 23.39
N TYR A 268 10.50 -6.99 24.66
CA TYR A 268 11.82 -6.70 25.22
C TYR A 268 12.38 -7.92 25.94
N ARG A 269 13.63 -8.28 25.62
CA ARG A 269 14.41 -9.32 26.28
C ARG A 269 15.78 -8.75 26.65
N LYS A 270 16.09 -8.73 27.95
CA LYS A 270 17.41 -8.38 28.45
C LYS A 270 18.40 -9.48 28.12
N GLY A 271 19.56 -9.12 27.58
CA GLY A 271 20.68 -10.02 27.30
C GLY A 271 21.65 -10.12 28.46
N THR A 272 22.64 -11.02 28.34
CA THR A 272 23.73 -11.18 29.33
C THR A 272 24.81 -10.14 29.19
N ALA A 273 24.97 -9.51 28.01
CA ALA A 273 25.82 -8.34 27.75
C ALA A 273 24.94 -7.12 27.45
N PRO A 274 24.27 -6.54 28.48
CA PRO A 274 23.25 -5.52 28.30
C PRO A 274 23.76 -4.20 27.75
N GLU A 275 25.08 -3.96 27.76
CA GLU A 275 25.73 -2.79 27.18
C GLU A 275 25.54 -2.70 25.66
N ARG A 276 25.15 -3.79 25.00
CA ARG A 276 24.83 -3.88 23.57
C ARG A 276 23.36 -4.17 23.38
N GLY A 277 22.59 -3.18 22.92
CA GLY A 277 21.19 -3.32 22.58
C GLY A 277 20.97 -3.49 21.07
N VAL A 278 19.89 -4.15 20.72
CA VAL A 278 19.36 -4.23 19.33
C VAL A 278 17.88 -3.90 19.35
N ILE A 279 17.46 -3.01 18.47
CA ILE A 279 16.05 -2.74 18.19
C ILE A 279 15.75 -3.23 16.77
N CYS A 280 14.79 -4.14 16.62
CA CYS A 280 14.39 -4.70 15.33
C CYS A 280 12.95 -4.38 15.01
N THR A 281 12.65 -4.01 13.76
CA THR A 281 11.28 -3.80 13.28
C THR A 281 10.93 -4.72 12.12
N GLY A 282 9.66 -5.09 12.01
CA GLY A 282 9.16 -5.90 10.90
C GLY A 282 10.03 -7.11 10.61
N ILE A 283 10.26 -7.40 9.34
CA ILE A 283 11.02 -8.58 8.89
C ILE A 283 12.50 -8.55 9.33
N ALA A 284 13.07 -7.38 9.65
CA ALA A 284 14.45 -7.30 10.15
C ALA A 284 14.64 -8.11 11.46
N TYR A 285 13.57 -8.28 12.24
CA TYR A 285 13.60 -9.15 13.41
C TYR A 285 13.89 -10.61 13.04
N ASN A 286 13.33 -11.12 11.93
CA ASN A 286 13.62 -12.49 11.46
C ASN A 286 15.08 -12.64 11.04
N TYR A 287 15.63 -11.65 10.32
CA TYR A 287 17.03 -11.67 9.92
C TYR A 287 17.99 -11.62 11.13
N TYR A 288 17.60 -10.88 12.18
CA TYR A 288 18.31 -10.95 13.44
C TYR A 288 18.21 -12.34 14.08
N MET A 289 17.02 -12.93 14.12
CA MET A 289 16.78 -14.25 14.74
C MET A 289 17.52 -15.38 14.01
N GLU A 290 17.71 -15.30 12.70
CA GLU A 290 18.54 -16.25 11.94
C GLU A 290 20.01 -16.22 12.39
N ASN A 291 20.47 -15.10 12.97
CA ASN A 291 21.80 -14.91 13.52
C ASN A 291 21.83 -15.02 15.07
N ALA A 292 20.69 -15.22 15.71
CA ALA A 292 20.54 -15.07 17.16
C ALA A 292 21.33 -16.14 17.97
N ALA A 293 21.54 -17.33 17.41
CA ALA A 293 22.37 -18.37 18.07
C ALA A 293 23.77 -17.87 18.41
N ASP A 294 24.30 -16.98 17.57
CA ASP A 294 25.64 -16.40 17.70
C ASP A 294 25.62 -15.03 18.44
N CYS A 295 24.44 -14.50 18.82
CA CYS A 295 24.25 -13.15 19.37
C CYS A 295 23.37 -13.10 20.63
N GLN A 296 23.15 -14.20 21.33
CA GLN A 296 22.22 -14.28 22.48
C GLN A 296 22.56 -13.37 23.65
N GLU A 297 23.75 -12.79 23.66
CA GLU A 297 24.23 -11.89 24.71
C GLU A 297 23.57 -10.52 24.71
N ARG A 298 23.08 -10.04 23.55
CA ARG A 298 22.53 -8.70 23.37
C ARG A 298 21.13 -8.55 23.97
N SER A 299 20.85 -7.38 24.54
CA SER A 299 19.46 -7.01 24.83
C SER A 299 18.71 -6.74 23.52
N VAL A 300 17.48 -7.25 23.38
CA VAL A 300 16.69 -7.13 22.14
C VAL A 300 15.34 -6.54 22.42
N LEU A 301 14.97 -5.50 21.67
CA LEU A 301 13.63 -4.97 21.60
C LEU A 301 13.07 -5.19 20.19
N LYS A 302 12.06 -6.02 20.05
CA LYS A 302 11.25 -6.12 18.85
C LYS A 302 10.17 -5.05 18.90
N VAL A 303 10.03 -4.24 17.86
CA VAL A 303 8.99 -3.24 17.69
C VAL A 303 8.12 -3.63 16.50
N SER A 304 6.85 -3.90 16.77
CA SER A 304 5.87 -4.31 15.76
C SER A 304 4.57 -3.50 15.86
N GLN A 305 4.38 -2.75 16.96
CA GLN A 305 3.24 -1.85 17.15
C GLN A 305 3.74 -0.48 17.57
N TYR A 306 3.23 0.55 16.90
CA TYR A 306 3.52 1.97 17.16
C TYR A 306 2.28 2.70 17.70
N PRO A 307 2.44 3.85 18.39
CA PRO A 307 3.65 4.68 18.50
C PRO A 307 4.85 3.91 19.10
N LEU A 308 6.07 4.39 18.80
CA LEU A 308 7.29 3.74 19.30
C LEU A 308 7.23 3.57 20.83
N PRO A 309 7.43 2.36 21.40
CA PRO A 309 7.27 2.09 22.83
C PRO A 309 8.44 2.66 23.65
N VAL A 310 8.42 3.97 23.90
CA VAL A 310 9.50 4.74 24.53
C VAL A 310 9.96 4.11 25.85
N ALA A 311 9.02 3.73 26.73
CA ALA A 311 9.36 3.14 28.02
C ALA A 311 10.17 1.82 27.92
N LEU A 312 9.99 1.05 26.83
CA LEU A 312 10.80 -0.16 26.62
C LEU A 312 12.23 0.18 26.16
N ILE A 313 12.41 1.30 25.45
CA ILE A 313 13.73 1.81 25.06
C ILE A 313 14.46 2.37 26.29
N GLU A 314 13.77 3.18 27.10
CA GLU A 314 14.30 3.69 28.36
C GLU A 314 14.73 2.55 29.28
N LYS A 315 13.89 1.52 29.40
CA LYS A 315 14.23 0.31 30.15
C LYS A 315 15.50 -0.39 29.60
N MET A 316 15.69 -0.46 28.30
CA MET A 316 16.92 -1.00 27.70
C MET A 316 18.16 -0.19 28.13
N VAL A 317 18.03 1.13 28.19
CA VAL A 317 19.10 2.03 28.66
C VAL A 317 19.35 1.85 30.17
N GLU A 318 18.31 1.78 30.99
CA GLU A 318 18.38 1.52 32.43
C GLU A 318 19.04 0.18 32.75
N ASP A 319 18.77 -0.84 31.90
CA ASP A 319 19.36 -2.18 32.00
C ASP A 319 20.83 -2.20 31.60
N GLY A 320 21.41 -1.08 31.12
CA GLY A 320 22.83 -0.86 30.92
C GLY A 320 23.28 -0.65 29.48
N ALA A 321 22.37 -0.45 28.50
CA ALA A 321 22.72 -0.26 27.10
C ALA A 321 23.56 1.02 26.91
N LYS A 322 24.74 0.87 26.30
CA LYS A 322 25.66 1.95 25.90
C LYS A 322 25.73 2.13 24.40
N GLU A 323 25.36 1.08 23.69
CA GLU A 323 25.26 1.04 22.23
C GLU A 323 23.95 0.34 21.83
N ILE A 324 23.17 0.94 20.91
CA ILE A 324 21.92 0.39 20.39
C ILE A 324 22.02 0.35 18.87
N LEU A 325 21.94 -0.84 18.28
CA LEU A 325 21.86 -1.04 16.84
C LEU A 325 20.39 -1.15 16.42
N VAL A 326 19.93 -0.22 15.59
CA VAL A 326 18.57 -0.21 15.07
C VAL A 326 18.53 -0.89 13.70
N MET A 327 17.77 -1.99 13.60
CA MET A 327 17.60 -2.79 12.40
C MET A 327 16.17 -2.59 11.85
N GLU A 328 16.08 -1.85 10.77
CA GLU A 328 14.81 -1.52 10.11
C GLU A 328 14.97 -1.47 8.60
N GLU A 329 13.91 -1.85 7.86
CA GLU A 329 13.84 -1.71 6.40
C GLU A 329 13.14 -0.41 6.00
N GLY A 330 13.57 0.18 4.88
CA GLY A 330 13.09 1.46 4.38
C GLY A 330 13.90 2.63 4.93
N GLN A 331 13.25 3.68 5.36
CA GLN A 331 13.91 4.87 5.90
C GLN A 331 14.28 4.68 7.40
N PRO A 332 15.25 5.41 7.91
CA PRO A 332 15.70 5.29 9.31
C PRO A 332 14.75 5.97 10.30
N VAL A 333 13.46 5.59 10.27
CA VAL A 333 12.40 6.21 11.08
C VAL A 333 12.58 5.94 12.56
N VAL A 334 12.84 4.68 12.91
CA VAL A 334 13.04 4.27 14.31
C VAL A 334 14.40 4.72 14.80
N GLU A 335 15.44 4.64 13.98
CA GLU A 335 16.78 5.13 14.35
C GLU A 335 16.76 6.62 14.71
N GLU A 336 16.09 7.48 13.91
CA GLU A 336 15.93 8.91 14.19
C GLU A 336 15.19 9.15 15.51
N MET A 337 14.11 8.40 15.76
CA MET A 337 13.32 8.52 16.98
C MET A 337 14.11 8.06 18.21
N VAL A 338 14.84 6.94 18.12
CA VAL A 338 15.68 6.43 19.20
C VAL A 338 16.77 7.43 19.57
N ARG A 339 17.41 8.07 18.57
CA ARG A 339 18.40 9.13 18.79
C ARG A 339 17.84 10.33 19.57
N ALA A 340 16.56 10.65 19.40
CA ALA A 340 15.92 11.73 20.13
C ALA A 340 15.51 11.35 21.57
N ILE A 341 15.38 10.05 21.86
CA ILE A 341 14.91 9.54 23.16
C ILE A 341 16.08 9.24 24.10
N VAL A 342 17.12 8.58 23.59
CA VAL A 342 18.22 8.10 24.44
C VAL A 342 19.19 9.22 24.80
N PRO A 343 19.84 9.16 25.99
CA PRO A 343 20.89 10.10 26.35
C PRO A 343 22.06 10.11 25.34
N SER A 344 22.72 11.24 25.18
CA SER A 344 23.87 11.41 24.26
C SER A 344 25.07 10.49 24.57
N THR A 345 25.06 9.88 25.75
CA THR A 345 26.08 8.87 26.17
C THR A 345 25.80 7.49 25.57
N VAL A 346 24.60 7.25 25.01
CA VAL A 346 24.25 6.01 24.32
C VAL A 346 24.49 6.18 22.82
N LYS A 347 25.35 5.33 22.26
CA LYS A 347 25.65 5.34 20.84
C LYS A 347 24.53 4.62 20.07
N VAL A 348 23.90 5.30 19.12
CA VAL A 348 22.88 4.71 18.24
C VAL A 348 23.48 4.45 16.86
N LEU A 349 23.43 3.20 16.44
CA LEU A 349 23.92 2.69 15.17
C LEU A 349 22.75 2.24 14.28
N GLY A 350 22.94 2.27 12.97
CA GLY A 350 21.92 1.80 12.04
C GLY A 350 22.22 2.22 10.60
N ARG A 351 21.18 2.61 9.88
CA ARG A 351 21.29 3.04 8.48
C ARG A 351 21.93 4.41 8.32
N LEU A 352 21.78 5.32 9.29
CA LEU A 352 22.39 6.66 9.27
C LEU A 352 23.88 6.64 9.54
N THR A 353 24.37 5.66 10.28
CA THR A 353 25.79 5.51 10.58
C THR A 353 26.53 4.61 9.59
N GLY A 354 25.80 3.95 8.69
CA GLY A 354 26.38 3.03 7.71
C GLY A 354 26.67 1.63 8.26
N ASP A 355 26.28 1.33 9.50
CA ASP A 355 26.37 -0.03 10.07
C ASP A 355 25.42 -0.99 9.38
N LEU A 356 24.29 -0.48 8.85
CA LEU A 356 23.41 -1.16 7.93
C LEU A 356 23.37 -0.44 6.57
N PRO A 357 23.10 -1.14 5.47
CA PRO A 357 22.96 -0.51 4.15
C PRO A 357 21.92 0.61 4.17
N ARG A 358 22.26 1.80 3.61
CA ARG A 358 21.35 2.94 3.57
C ARG A 358 20.22 2.75 2.57
N VAL A 359 20.42 1.94 1.54
CA VAL A 359 19.49 1.66 0.44
C VAL A 359 19.15 0.20 0.37
N GLY A 360 17.96 -0.10 -0.12
CA GLY A 360 17.50 -1.44 -0.41
C GLY A 360 17.02 -2.23 0.81
N GLU A 361 16.58 -3.47 0.52
CA GLU A 361 16.14 -4.41 1.55
C GLU A 361 17.31 -4.97 2.37
N LEU A 362 17.02 -5.36 3.60
CA LEU A 362 17.94 -6.12 4.42
C LEU A 362 17.88 -7.61 4.06
N ASN A 363 18.88 -8.35 4.51
CA ASN A 363 18.93 -9.80 4.46
C ASN A 363 19.77 -10.33 5.63
N PRO A 364 19.75 -11.64 5.91
CA PRO A 364 20.53 -12.22 7.02
C PRO A 364 22.02 -11.85 6.99
N ASP A 365 22.65 -11.78 5.80
CA ASP A 365 24.06 -11.43 5.66
C ASP A 365 24.37 -9.98 6.02
N SER A 366 23.52 -9.03 5.58
CA SER A 366 23.68 -7.60 5.92
C SER A 366 23.55 -7.37 7.42
N VAL A 367 22.58 -8.07 8.04
CA VAL A 367 22.40 -8.06 9.50
C VAL A 367 23.58 -8.72 10.21
N ARG A 368 24.07 -9.86 9.73
CA ARG A 368 25.24 -10.56 10.27
C ARG A 368 26.48 -9.65 10.27
N LYS A 369 26.70 -8.95 9.17
CA LYS A 369 27.81 -7.98 9.05
C LYS A 369 27.68 -6.84 10.07
N SER A 370 26.47 -6.29 10.26
CA SER A 370 26.23 -5.20 11.22
C SER A 370 26.43 -5.63 12.68
N LEU A 371 26.30 -6.93 12.97
CA LEU A 371 26.60 -7.53 14.26
C LEU A 371 28.11 -7.77 14.49
N GLY A 372 28.95 -7.46 13.50
CA GLY A 372 30.42 -7.70 13.56
C GLY A 372 30.82 -9.15 13.33
N MET A 373 29.94 -9.97 12.76
CA MET A 373 30.16 -11.39 12.51
C MET A 373 30.76 -11.62 11.13
N PRO A 374 31.54 -12.71 10.94
CA PRO A 374 32.06 -13.06 9.63
C PRO A 374 30.95 -13.39 8.65
N ALA A 375 31.13 -13.03 7.37
CA ALA A 375 30.20 -13.40 6.32
C ALA A 375 30.05 -14.92 6.21
N LEU A 376 28.84 -15.37 5.86
CA LEU A 376 28.63 -16.78 5.54
C LEU A 376 29.24 -17.10 4.17
N GLU A 377 29.70 -18.32 4.00
CA GLU A 377 30.11 -18.82 2.70
C GLU A 377 28.94 -18.81 1.73
N ARG A 378 29.12 -18.20 0.56
CA ARG A 378 28.08 -18.12 -0.46
C ARG A 378 28.36 -19.13 -1.56
N LEU A 379 27.30 -19.80 -2.02
CA LEU A 379 27.35 -20.52 -3.26
C LEU A 379 27.38 -19.50 -4.41
N GLU A 380 28.30 -19.67 -5.34
CA GLU A 380 28.29 -18.88 -6.57
C GLU A 380 27.08 -19.28 -7.44
N ALA A 381 26.48 -18.28 -8.08
CA ALA A 381 25.39 -18.55 -9.02
C ALA A 381 25.92 -19.29 -10.23
N ASP A 382 25.27 -20.36 -10.65
CA ASP A 382 25.58 -21.08 -11.89
C ASP A 382 25.40 -20.16 -13.10
N ASP A 383 26.26 -20.29 -14.11
CA ASP A 383 26.24 -19.52 -15.37
C ASP A 383 24.91 -19.64 -16.14
N ILE A 384 24.09 -20.67 -15.84
CA ILE A 384 22.74 -20.81 -16.39
C ILE A 384 21.78 -19.71 -15.90
N VAL A 385 22.11 -19.02 -14.81
CA VAL A 385 21.32 -17.92 -14.23
C VAL A 385 21.59 -16.65 -15.01
N VAL A 386 20.68 -16.30 -15.94
CA VAL A 386 20.79 -15.09 -16.75
C VAL A 386 19.83 -14.01 -16.27
N ALA A 387 20.25 -12.74 -16.35
CA ALA A 387 19.39 -11.60 -16.07
C ALA A 387 18.21 -11.56 -17.06
N ARG A 388 17.02 -11.23 -16.55
CA ARG A 388 15.79 -11.06 -17.34
C ARG A 388 15.24 -9.65 -17.13
N PRO A 389 15.84 -8.62 -17.75
CA PRO A 389 15.35 -7.26 -17.61
C PRO A 389 13.92 -7.15 -18.15
N PRO A 390 13.08 -6.29 -17.55
CA PRO A 390 11.73 -6.07 -18.02
C PRO A 390 11.76 -5.54 -19.46
N ALA A 391 10.84 -6.02 -20.30
CA ALA A 391 10.71 -5.60 -21.68
C ALA A 391 9.25 -5.72 -22.15
N LEU A 392 8.87 -4.90 -23.14
CA LEU A 392 7.58 -5.06 -23.82
C LEU A 392 7.47 -6.45 -24.45
N CYS A 393 6.39 -7.15 -24.15
CA CYS A 393 6.12 -8.51 -24.66
C CYS A 393 6.19 -8.55 -26.20
N GLN A 394 6.68 -9.65 -26.76
CA GLN A 394 6.65 -9.85 -28.22
C GLN A 394 5.21 -9.91 -28.74
N GLY A 395 4.90 -9.11 -29.77
CA GLY A 395 3.56 -8.97 -30.33
C GLY A 395 2.61 -8.06 -29.51
N CYS A 396 3.12 -7.34 -28.52
CA CYS A 396 2.36 -6.35 -27.77
C CYS A 396 1.98 -5.14 -28.65
N GLY A 397 0.76 -4.62 -28.54
CA GLY A 397 0.30 -3.43 -29.29
C GLY A 397 1.13 -2.17 -29.00
N HIS A 398 1.69 -2.03 -27.78
CA HIS A 398 2.57 -0.91 -27.43
C HIS A 398 3.82 -0.84 -28.33
N ARG A 399 4.33 -1.99 -28.82
CA ARG A 399 5.51 -2.03 -29.70
C ARG A 399 5.21 -1.38 -31.05
N ASP A 400 4.05 -1.70 -31.64
CA ASP A 400 3.64 -1.15 -32.94
C ASP A 400 3.31 0.34 -32.80
N MET A 401 2.67 0.75 -31.69
CA MET A 401 2.41 2.16 -31.37
C MET A 401 3.72 2.96 -31.25
N TYR A 402 4.70 2.50 -30.45
CA TYR A 402 5.98 3.21 -30.30
C TYR A 402 6.79 3.27 -31.60
N LYS A 403 6.69 2.25 -32.43
CA LYS A 403 7.31 2.30 -33.76
C LYS A 403 6.73 3.43 -34.60
N ALA A 404 5.39 3.54 -34.67
CA ALA A 404 4.73 4.63 -35.40
C ALA A 404 5.06 5.99 -34.80
N LEU A 405 5.00 6.12 -33.49
CA LEU A 405 5.28 7.38 -32.77
C LEU A 405 6.72 7.85 -33.00
N ASN A 406 7.70 6.97 -32.86
CA ASN A 406 9.12 7.32 -33.07
C ASN A 406 9.40 7.72 -34.51
N GLU A 407 8.81 7.03 -35.50
CA GLU A 407 8.98 7.37 -36.90
C GLU A 407 8.42 8.76 -37.21
N VAL A 408 7.23 9.11 -36.68
CA VAL A 408 6.64 10.45 -36.89
C VAL A 408 7.38 11.51 -36.07
N ALA A 409 7.70 11.23 -34.80
CA ALA A 409 8.42 12.17 -33.96
C ALA A 409 9.78 12.57 -34.57
N ALA A 410 10.47 11.66 -35.24
CA ALA A 410 11.75 11.91 -35.91
C ALA A 410 11.64 12.89 -37.11
N GLU A 411 10.44 13.20 -37.59
CA GLU A 411 10.18 14.19 -38.64
C GLU A 411 10.24 15.65 -38.13
N TYR A 412 10.23 15.84 -36.80
CA TYR A 412 10.22 17.14 -36.15
C TYR A 412 11.51 17.42 -35.39
N GLU A 413 11.86 18.68 -35.24
CA GLU A 413 13.02 19.10 -34.48
C GLU A 413 12.70 19.04 -32.96
N ASN A 414 13.50 18.28 -32.20
CA ASN A 414 13.40 18.16 -30.74
C ASN A 414 12.01 17.78 -30.15
N PRO A 415 11.32 16.75 -30.67
CA PRO A 415 10.04 16.33 -30.10
C PRO A 415 10.21 15.88 -28.64
N ARG A 416 9.16 16.01 -27.81
CA ARG A 416 9.17 15.51 -26.44
C ARG A 416 7.98 14.60 -26.20
N ILE A 417 8.26 13.42 -25.64
CA ILE A 417 7.29 12.37 -25.35
C ILE A 417 7.33 12.09 -23.86
N PHE A 418 6.27 12.46 -23.17
CA PHE A 418 6.10 12.26 -21.72
C PHE A 418 5.31 10.99 -21.48
N GLY A 419 5.85 10.09 -20.66
CA GLY A 419 5.17 8.90 -20.20
C GLY A 419 4.85 8.96 -18.72
N ASP A 420 4.13 7.98 -18.26
CA ASP A 420 3.90 7.71 -16.85
C ASP A 420 3.92 6.19 -16.57
N ILE A 421 3.31 5.70 -15.49
CA ILE A 421 3.53 4.34 -14.98
C ILE A 421 2.50 3.35 -15.53
N GLY A 422 2.98 2.36 -16.25
CA GLY A 422 2.24 1.23 -16.79
C GLY A 422 3.12 0.36 -17.68
N CYS A 423 2.58 -0.65 -18.37
CA CYS A 423 3.36 -1.48 -19.28
C CYS A 423 4.05 -0.66 -20.39
N TYR A 424 3.40 0.39 -20.85
CA TYR A 424 3.93 1.30 -21.87
C TYR A 424 5.18 2.07 -21.41
N THR A 425 5.42 2.23 -20.11
CA THR A 425 6.67 2.83 -19.59
C THR A 425 7.91 2.09 -20.08
N LEU A 426 7.79 0.78 -20.35
CA LEU A 426 8.88 -0.02 -20.90
C LEU A 426 9.29 0.41 -22.35
N GLY A 427 8.53 1.30 -22.99
CA GLY A 427 8.93 2.00 -24.20
C GLY A 427 10.12 2.95 -24.02
N ALA A 428 10.48 3.30 -22.76
CA ALA A 428 11.71 4.02 -22.46
C ALA A 428 12.98 3.18 -22.69
N LEU A 429 12.85 1.86 -22.75
CA LEU A 429 13.95 0.93 -22.92
C LEU A 429 14.20 0.58 -24.41
N PRO A 430 15.40 0.09 -24.76
CA PRO A 430 15.65 -0.42 -26.09
C PRO A 430 14.64 -1.51 -26.50
N PRO A 431 14.25 -1.61 -27.78
CA PRO A 431 14.77 -0.84 -28.92
C PRO A 431 14.06 0.50 -29.17
N PHE A 432 13.04 0.87 -28.36
CA PHE A 432 12.21 2.05 -28.65
C PHE A 432 12.83 3.35 -28.15
N GLN A 433 13.26 3.40 -26.88
CA GLN A 433 13.82 4.61 -26.23
C GLN A 433 12.96 5.86 -26.49
N ALA A 434 11.63 5.67 -26.46
CA ALA A 434 10.66 6.64 -26.93
C ALA A 434 10.31 7.71 -25.88
N LEU A 435 10.42 7.39 -24.58
CA LEU A 435 9.99 8.27 -23.52
C LEU A 435 11.15 9.12 -22.99
N HIS A 436 10.87 10.41 -22.78
CA HIS A 436 11.82 11.39 -22.26
C HIS A 436 11.62 11.74 -20.79
N ALA A 437 10.45 11.41 -20.22
CA ALA A 437 10.15 11.54 -18.78
C ALA A 437 9.13 10.50 -18.35
N CYS A 438 9.22 10.09 -17.06
CA CYS A 438 8.27 9.21 -16.40
C CYS A 438 8.38 9.48 -14.90
N VAL A 439 7.29 9.94 -14.25
CA VAL A 439 7.31 10.34 -12.84
C VAL A 439 6.34 9.51 -12.01
N GLU A 440 5.02 9.66 -12.22
CA GLU A 440 3.97 8.95 -11.48
C GLU A 440 2.74 8.73 -12.36
N MET A 441 1.76 7.97 -11.87
CA MET A 441 0.57 7.60 -12.65
C MET A 441 -0.27 8.84 -13.00
N GLY A 442 -0.44 9.10 -14.30
CA GLY A 442 -1.23 10.22 -14.83
C GLY A 442 -0.44 11.49 -15.16
N ALA A 443 0.81 11.58 -14.75
CA ALA A 443 1.62 12.78 -14.93
C ALA A 443 1.95 13.11 -16.41
N SER A 444 1.92 12.12 -17.31
CA SER A 444 2.28 12.31 -18.72
C SER A 444 1.52 13.46 -19.38
N ILE A 445 0.21 13.54 -19.16
CA ILE A 445 -0.67 14.53 -19.79
C ILE A 445 -0.32 15.95 -19.32
N THR A 446 -0.23 16.17 -18.00
CA THR A 446 0.05 17.51 -17.45
C THR A 446 1.50 17.93 -17.64
N MET A 447 2.45 16.98 -17.69
CA MET A 447 3.84 17.28 -18.05
C MET A 447 3.94 17.69 -19.53
N ALA A 448 3.23 17.04 -20.45
CA ALA A 448 3.18 17.44 -21.86
C ALA A 448 2.56 18.82 -22.00
N LYS A 449 1.47 19.12 -21.27
CA LYS A 449 0.88 20.45 -21.19
C LYS A 449 1.90 21.50 -20.73
N GLY A 450 2.56 21.26 -19.59
CA GLY A 450 3.57 22.19 -19.06
C GLY A 450 4.73 22.42 -20.02
N ALA A 451 5.13 21.42 -20.79
CA ALA A 451 6.12 21.56 -21.84
C ALA A 451 5.60 22.40 -23.01
N ALA A 452 4.37 22.19 -23.45
CA ALA A 452 3.72 23.00 -24.49
C ALA A 452 3.57 24.48 -24.05
N ASP A 453 3.20 24.73 -22.79
CA ASP A 453 3.14 26.06 -22.19
C ASP A 453 4.52 26.77 -22.20
N ALA A 454 5.60 25.97 -22.12
CA ALA A 454 6.98 26.46 -22.25
C ALA A 454 7.45 26.65 -23.71
N GLY A 455 6.59 26.39 -24.69
CA GLY A 455 6.90 26.51 -26.11
C GLY A 455 7.46 25.26 -26.78
N GLN A 456 7.39 24.09 -26.10
CA GLN A 456 7.79 22.82 -26.70
C GLN A 456 6.80 22.38 -27.77
N PHE A 457 7.32 22.08 -28.98
CA PHE A 457 6.53 21.53 -30.09
C PHE A 457 7.34 20.49 -30.89
N PRO A 458 6.75 19.37 -31.25
CA PRO A 458 5.51 18.82 -30.68
C PRO A 458 5.70 18.29 -29.26
N ALA A 459 4.62 18.28 -28.45
CA ALA A 459 4.57 17.69 -27.12
C ALA A 459 3.56 16.53 -27.11
N PHE A 460 4.01 15.35 -26.70
CA PHE A 460 3.21 14.15 -26.63
C PHE A 460 3.07 13.65 -25.20
N ALA A 461 1.89 13.14 -24.85
CA ALA A 461 1.67 12.33 -23.66
C ALA A 461 1.35 10.89 -24.05
N VAL A 462 1.95 9.90 -23.39
CA VAL A 462 1.63 8.48 -23.54
C VAL A 462 1.16 7.94 -22.19
N ILE A 463 -0.07 7.44 -22.16
CA ILE A 463 -0.74 6.94 -20.96
C ILE A 463 -1.48 5.64 -21.27
N GLY A 464 -1.63 4.73 -20.30
CA GLY A 464 -2.45 3.54 -20.43
C GLY A 464 -3.91 3.77 -20.06
N ASP A 465 -4.80 2.90 -20.48
CA ASP A 465 -6.24 2.94 -20.22
C ASP A 465 -6.59 2.98 -18.72
N SER A 466 -5.95 2.13 -17.93
CA SER A 466 -6.16 2.09 -16.48
C SER A 466 -5.56 3.33 -15.79
N THR A 467 -4.38 3.77 -16.19
CA THR A 467 -3.74 4.98 -15.66
C THR A 467 -4.50 6.24 -16.06
N PHE A 468 -5.11 6.26 -17.25
CA PHE A 468 -5.98 7.35 -17.68
C PHE A 468 -7.16 7.54 -16.74
N THR A 469 -7.85 6.44 -16.36
CA THR A 469 -8.94 6.51 -15.39
C THR A 469 -8.48 6.73 -13.95
N HIS A 470 -7.23 6.37 -13.63
CA HIS A 470 -6.64 6.61 -12.31
C HIS A 470 -6.45 8.12 -12.03
N SER A 471 -5.76 8.82 -12.91
CA SER A 471 -5.41 10.25 -12.71
C SER A 471 -5.37 11.08 -14.00
N GLY A 472 -5.45 10.45 -15.19
CA GLY A 472 -5.32 11.14 -16.47
C GLY A 472 -6.52 12.00 -16.85
N ILE A 473 -7.74 11.67 -16.40
CA ILE A 473 -8.97 12.40 -16.76
C ILE A 473 -8.90 13.87 -16.31
N THR A 474 -8.43 14.11 -15.10
CA THR A 474 -8.27 15.48 -14.56
C THR A 474 -7.22 16.26 -15.32
N GLY A 475 -6.12 15.62 -15.71
CA GLY A 475 -5.09 16.20 -16.55
C GLY A 475 -5.60 16.57 -17.95
N LEU A 476 -6.43 15.70 -18.57
CA LEU A 476 -7.05 15.96 -19.85
C LEU A 476 -8.00 17.18 -19.77
N LEU A 477 -8.84 17.24 -18.73
CA LEU A 477 -9.74 18.38 -18.50
C LEU A 477 -8.95 19.69 -18.35
N ASP A 478 -7.82 19.67 -17.65
CA ASP A 478 -6.95 20.83 -17.50
C ASP A 478 -6.32 21.27 -18.84
N CYS A 479 -5.89 20.31 -19.68
CA CYS A 479 -5.42 20.59 -21.05
C CYS A 479 -6.50 21.24 -21.91
N VAL A 480 -7.73 20.72 -21.89
CA VAL A 480 -8.86 21.26 -22.65
C VAL A 480 -9.19 22.69 -22.21
N ASN A 481 -9.28 22.94 -20.91
CA ASN A 481 -9.55 24.25 -20.34
C ASN A 481 -8.47 25.28 -20.70
N ALA A 482 -7.20 24.83 -20.73
CA ALA A 482 -6.06 25.68 -21.11
C ALA A 482 -5.88 25.81 -22.62
N LYS A 483 -6.62 25.06 -23.44
CA LYS A 483 -6.43 24.94 -24.89
C LYS A 483 -4.99 24.61 -25.26
N ALA A 484 -4.42 23.64 -24.51
CA ALA A 484 -3.02 23.24 -24.69
C ALA A 484 -2.81 22.58 -26.05
N ASN A 485 -1.66 22.81 -26.67
CA ASN A 485 -1.27 22.16 -27.93
C ASN A 485 -0.52 20.85 -27.63
N VAL A 486 -1.27 19.76 -27.43
CA VAL A 486 -0.72 18.46 -27.03
C VAL A 486 -1.42 17.31 -27.73
N VAL A 487 -0.66 16.29 -28.11
CA VAL A 487 -1.16 15.02 -28.63
C VAL A 487 -1.10 13.97 -27.53
N ILE A 488 -2.24 13.47 -27.10
CA ILE A 488 -2.38 12.48 -26.02
C ILE A 488 -2.64 11.11 -26.62
N ILE A 489 -1.76 10.14 -26.31
CA ILE A 489 -1.84 8.76 -26.80
C ILE A 489 -2.30 7.88 -25.63
N ILE A 490 -3.55 7.42 -25.66
CA ILE A 490 -4.11 6.52 -24.65
C ILE A 490 -3.98 5.07 -25.14
N SER A 491 -2.94 4.38 -24.67
CA SER A 491 -2.66 2.98 -25.02
C SER A 491 -3.65 2.03 -24.35
N ASP A 492 -4.77 1.75 -25.03
CA ASP A 492 -5.86 0.93 -24.54
C ASP A 492 -5.61 -0.56 -24.80
N ASN A 493 -5.22 -1.28 -23.75
CA ASN A 493 -4.99 -2.72 -23.79
C ASN A 493 -6.08 -3.53 -23.05
N LEU A 494 -7.17 -2.86 -22.65
CA LEU A 494 -8.37 -3.41 -21.99
C LEU A 494 -8.08 -4.08 -20.62
N THR A 495 -6.98 -3.71 -19.94
CA THR A 495 -6.61 -4.35 -18.68
C THR A 495 -5.51 -3.60 -17.93
N THR A 496 -5.48 -3.71 -16.61
CA THR A 496 -4.33 -3.31 -15.78
C THR A 496 -3.24 -4.38 -15.88
N GLY A 497 -2.44 -4.31 -16.96
CA GLY A 497 -1.58 -5.43 -17.38
C GLY A 497 -0.40 -5.75 -16.48
N MET A 498 0.19 -4.74 -15.81
CA MET A 498 1.45 -4.87 -15.06
C MET A 498 1.27 -5.63 -13.74
N THR A 499 0.11 -5.54 -13.13
CA THR A 499 -0.19 -6.11 -11.80
C THR A 499 -0.90 -7.46 -11.84
N GLY A 500 -1.12 -8.04 -13.02
CA GLY A 500 -1.75 -9.35 -13.15
C GLY A 500 -2.90 -9.40 -14.16
N GLY A 501 -3.35 -8.26 -14.68
CA GLY A 501 -4.41 -8.20 -15.71
C GLY A 501 -5.81 -8.10 -15.12
N GLN A 502 -5.97 -7.26 -14.10
CA GLN A 502 -7.25 -6.87 -13.54
C GLN A 502 -8.03 -6.03 -14.56
N ASP A 503 -9.34 -5.95 -14.41
CA ASP A 503 -10.21 -5.17 -15.28
C ASP A 503 -9.86 -3.68 -15.24
N SER A 504 -9.77 -3.04 -16.42
CA SER A 504 -9.60 -1.59 -16.51
C SER A 504 -10.97 -0.89 -16.41
N ALA A 505 -11.05 0.11 -15.53
CA ALA A 505 -12.26 0.91 -15.34
C ALA A 505 -12.65 1.71 -16.61
N GLY A 506 -11.68 1.95 -17.49
CA GLY A 506 -11.83 2.67 -18.76
C GLY A 506 -12.41 1.85 -19.91
N THR A 507 -12.50 0.52 -19.75
CA THR A 507 -12.93 -0.35 -20.85
C THR A 507 -14.29 0.07 -21.41
N GLY A 508 -14.32 0.40 -22.73
CA GLY A 508 -15.52 0.82 -23.46
C GLY A 508 -16.04 2.22 -23.10
N LYS A 509 -15.24 3.07 -22.41
CA LYS A 509 -15.67 4.41 -21.96
C LYS A 509 -14.73 5.53 -22.35
N ILE A 510 -13.53 5.22 -22.82
CA ILE A 510 -12.44 6.20 -22.98
C ILE A 510 -12.84 7.31 -23.95
N GLU A 511 -13.42 6.95 -25.12
CA GLU A 511 -13.85 7.91 -26.13
C GLU A 511 -14.92 8.88 -25.59
N ASP A 512 -15.92 8.33 -24.89
CA ASP A 512 -17.00 9.13 -24.33
C ASP A 512 -16.50 10.06 -23.22
N ILE A 513 -15.53 9.60 -22.41
CA ILE A 513 -14.86 10.43 -21.41
C ILE A 513 -14.10 11.57 -22.10
N CYS A 514 -13.30 11.30 -23.13
CA CYS A 514 -12.53 12.30 -23.85
C CYS A 514 -13.45 13.37 -24.47
N ARG A 515 -14.54 12.96 -25.13
CA ARG A 515 -15.54 13.88 -25.68
C ARG A 515 -16.29 14.63 -24.58
N GLY A 516 -16.65 13.94 -23.50
CA GLY A 516 -17.39 14.52 -22.36
C GLY A 516 -16.61 15.60 -21.61
N VAL A 517 -15.29 15.55 -21.56
CA VAL A 517 -14.44 16.60 -20.98
C VAL A 517 -14.12 17.72 -21.96
N GLY A 518 -14.55 17.62 -23.24
CA GLY A 518 -14.50 18.69 -24.21
C GLY A 518 -13.44 18.56 -25.31
N VAL A 519 -12.83 17.40 -25.50
CA VAL A 519 -12.02 17.16 -26.71
C VAL A 519 -12.95 17.12 -27.92
N ALA A 520 -12.64 17.86 -28.97
CA ALA A 520 -13.45 17.89 -30.18
C ALA A 520 -13.57 16.48 -30.80
N PRO A 521 -14.78 16.03 -31.15
CA PRO A 521 -15.01 14.65 -31.58
C PRO A 521 -14.15 14.20 -32.76
N GLU A 522 -13.83 15.11 -33.68
CA GLU A 522 -12.99 14.90 -34.86
C GLU A 522 -11.49 14.71 -34.51
N HIS A 523 -11.09 15.05 -33.28
CA HIS A 523 -9.74 14.89 -32.75
C HIS A 523 -9.63 13.76 -31.71
N VAL A 524 -10.62 12.84 -31.68
CA VAL A 524 -10.60 11.60 -30.87
C VAL A 524 -10.58 10.40 -31.82
N HIS A 525 -9.42 9.81 -32.01
CA HIS A 525 -9.19 8.71 -32.97
C HIS A 525 -8.96 7.40 -32.28
N VAL A 526 -9.68 6.34 -32.69
CA VAL A 526 -9.42 4.96 -32.27
C VAL A 526 -8.70 4.21 -33.40
N VAL A 527 -7.53 3.68 -33.13
CA VAL A 527 -6.72 2.96 -34.11
C VAL A 527 -6.33 1.57 -33.59
N VAL A 528 -6.05 0.65 -34.50
CA VAL A 528 -5.60 -0.70 -34.12
C VAL A 528 -4.10 -0.83 -34.41
N PRO A 529 -3.22 -0.89 -33.39
CA PRO A 529 -1.77 -0.92 -33.56
C PRO A 529 -1.32 -2.31 -34.10
N LEU A 530 -1.31 -2.42 -35.41
CA LEU A 530 -0.84 -3.58 -36.17
C LEU A 530 0.07 -3.13 -37.31
N PRO A 531 1.04 -3.95 -37.73
CA PRO A 531 1.95 -3.60 -38.84
C PRO A 531 1.23 -3.15 -40.12
N LYS A 532 0.09 -3.75 -40.45
CA LYS A 532 -0.69 -3.40 -41.64
C LYS A 532 -1.34 -2.02 -41.61
N ASN A 533 -1.57 -1.45 -40.38
CA ASN A 533 -2.22 -0.16 -40.19
C ASN A 533 -1.19 0.95 -39.88
N MET A 534 0.11 0.67 -40.02
CA MET A 534 1.18 1.57 -39.60
C MET A 534 1.10 2.95 -40.29
N GLU A 535 0.85 2.97 -41.59
CA GLU A 535 0.75 4.24 -42.35
C GLU A 535 -0.49 5.06 -41.97
N GLU A 536 -1.60 4.41 -41.70
CA GLU A 536 -2.81 5.06 -41.19
C GLU A 536 -2.52 5.76 -39.84
N ILE A 537 -1.89 5.03 -38.91
CA ILE A 537 -1.56 5.57 -37.58
C ILE A 537 -0.60 6.77 -37.71
N LYS A 538 0.43 6.67 -38.54
CA LYS A 538 1.37 7.78 -38.77
C LYS A 538 0.70 8.99 -39.38
N ASN A 539 -0.21 8.81 -40.31
CA ASN A 539 -0.95 9.92 -40.94
C ASN A 539 -1.85 10.63 -39.92
N ILE A 540 -2.55 9.89 -39.06
CA ILE A 540 -3.33 10.47 -37.97
C ILE A 540 -2.44 11.25 -37.01
N LEU A 541 -1.29 10.70 -36.59
CA LEU A 541 -0.35 11.40 -35.72
C LEU A 541 0.14 12.72 -36.35
N ARG A 542 0.51 12.75 -37.64
CA ARG A 542 0.91 13.96 -38.34
C ARG A 542 -0.22 14.99 -38.37
N GLN A 543 -1.45 14.57 -38.68
CA GLN A 543 -2.61 15.44 -38.69
C GLN A 543 -2.84 16.07 -37.31
N GLU A 544 -2.74 15.28 -36.23
CA GLU A 544 -3.01 15.74 -34.89
C GLU A 544 -1.86 16.58 -34.30
N ILE A 545 -0.62 16.48 -34.78
CA ILE A 545 0.47 17.37 -34.44
C ILE A 545 0.23 18.77 -35.03
N GLU A 546 -0.26 18.85 -36.28
CA GLU A 546 -0.56 20.14 -36.96
C GLU A 546 -1.82 20.82 -36.40
N TYR A 547 -2.67 20.10 -35.67
CA TYR A 547 -3.82 20.68 -35.02
C TYR A 547 -3.40 21.48 -33.78
N ASN A 548 -3.78 22.75 -33.74
CA ASN A 548 -3.49 23.64 -32.59
C ASN A 548 -4.54 23.47 -31.49
N GLY A 549 -4.42 22.44 -30.70
CA GLY A 549 -5.35 22.10 -29.62
C GLY A 549 -5.04 20.77 -28.97
N VAL A 550 -5.99 20.27 -28.19
CA VAL A 550 -5.89 18.97 -27.53
C VAL A 550 -6.44 17.90 -28.44
N SER A 551 -5.62 16.92 -28.80
CA SER A 551 -6.06 15.75 -29.56
C SER A 551 -5.75 14.44 -28.82
N VAL A 552 -6.56 13.41 -29.11
CA VAL A 552 -6.45 12.10 -28.45
C VAL A 552 -6.41 10.98 -29.50
N VAL A 553 -5.35 10.20 -29.46
CA VAL A 553 -5.22 8.98 -30.28
C VAL A 553 -5.26 7.77 -29.35
N ILE A 554 -6.13 6.81 -29.61
CA ILE A 554 -6.39 5.63 -28.79
C ILE A 554 -5.97 4.36 -29.55
N PRO A 555 -4.70 3.93 -29.46
CA PRO A 555 -4.27 2.64 -30.00
C PRO A 555 -4.88 1.52 -29.15
N ARG A 556 -5.95 0.88 -29.66
CA ARG A 556 -6.69 -0.18 -28.94
C ARG A 556 -6.31 -1.57 -29.44
N ARG A 557 -5.78 -2.38 -28.55
CA ARG A 557 -5.52 -3.80 -28.80
C ARG A 557 -5.39 -4.58 -27.50
N GLU A 558 -6.20 -5.63 -27.33
CA GLU A 558 -6.19 -6.48 -26.15
C GLU A 558 -4.78 -6.95 -25.76
N CYS A 559 -4.48 -6.91 -24.46
CA CYS A 559 -3.23 -7.43 -23.92
C CYS A 559 -3.04 -8.90 -24.29
N ILE A 560 -1.90 -9.25 -24.91
CA ILE A 560 -1.62 -10.62 -25.36
C ILE A 560 -1.57 -11.65 -24.22
N GLN A 561 -1.23 -11.23 -23.00
CA GLN A 561 -1.20 -12.12 -21.83
C GLN A 561 -2.62 -12.42 -21.36
N THR A 562 -3.48 -11.41 -21.32
CA THR A 562 -4.91 -11.56 -20.98
C THR A 562 -5.65 -12.36 -22.05
N ALA A 563 -5.43 -12.07 -23.32
CA ALA A 563 -5.97 -12.84 -24.44
C ALA A 563 -5.64 -14.35 -24.35
N LYS A 564 -4.37 -14.67 -24.02
CA LYS A 564 -3.93 -16.06 -23.81
C LYS A 564 -4.65 -16.73 -22.63
N ARG A 565 -4.87 -16.01 -21.52
CA ARG A 565 -5.64 -16.52 -20.36
C ARG A 565 -7.08 -16.79 -20.72
N HIS A 566 -7.74 -15.84 -21.39
CA HIS A 566 -9.12 -15.99 -21.84
C HIS A 566 -9.28 -17.17 -22.82
N ALA A 567 -8.33 -17.33 -23.74
CA ALA A 567 -8.34 -18.47 -24.66
C ALA A 567 -8.20 -19.81 -23.93
N LYS A 568 -7.33 -19.91 -22.91
CA LYS A 568 -7.18 -21.12 -22.08
C LYS A 568 -8.46 -21.41 -21.28
N ALA A 569 -9.05 -20.39 -20.66
CA ALA A 569 -10.28 -20.53 -19.89
C ALA A 569 -11.46 -21.01 -20.78
N ARG A 570 -11.63 -20.41 -21.97
CA ARG A 570 -12.64 -20.85 -22.95
C ARG A 570 -12.40 -22.29 -23.44
N ALA A 571 -11.15 -22.70 -23.58
CA ALA A 571 -10.80 -24.07 -23.97
C ALA A 571 -11.07 -25.09 -22.85
N ALA A 572 -10.88 -24.71 -21.59
CA ALA A 572 -11.22 -25.52 -20.42
C ALA A 572 -12.75 -25.69 -20.28
N ALA A 573 -13.50 -24.60 -20.35
CA ALA A 573 -14.99 -24.61 -20.27
C ALA A 573 -15.68 -25.41 -21.41
N LYS A 574 -15.00 -25.63 -22.52
CA LYS A 574 -15.51 -26.49 -23.62
C LYS A 574 -15.25 -27.97 -23.39
N LYS A 575 -14.41 -28.34 -22.42
CA LYS A 575 -14.07 -29.73 -22.07
C LYS A 575 -14.90 -30.27 -20.88
N GLU A 576 -15.52 -29.39 -20.13
CA GLU A 576 -16.56 -29.68 -19.13
C GLU A 576 -17.94 -29.71 -19.81
#